data_f95b535b57dcd366dd3e89ca8f10bd05
#
_entry.id   f95b535b57dcd366dd3e89ca8f10bd05
#
_cell.length_a   1.000
_cell.length_b   1.000
_cell.length_c   1.000
_cell.angle_alpha   90.00
_cell.angle_beta   90.00
_cell.angle_gamma   90.00
#
_symmetry.space_group_name_H-M   'P 1'
#
loop_
_entity.id
_entity.type
_entity.pdbx_description
1 polymer ?
#
loop_
_entity_poly.entity_id
_entity_poly.type
_entity_poly.pdbx_seq_one_letter_code
_entity_poly.pdbx_strand_id
1 'polypeptide(L)'
;DTIFAQSDTVIVVFGDTRSNPTVHKTVVNKIMLYKPLAVFHTGDLVFNGSKKSAWLNFEEIEAPIIKNSRLYPCYGNHELHSKIMSRDFALPNNGKWYSVDIGNYHFVIVDNFSDYAKGSEQYQWIENDLNNCPPDKFRMIIMHLPVYSSGPHNTQNKKLRKNLVPLFEKYKVSFVFSAHNHCYEKAYSNGIYYITTAGGGAPFYKKARNIPESQFFINAYHFCILKNTANTLHLEAVDTNLQVIDK
;
A
#
# COMPACT_ATOMS: atom_id res chain seq x y z
N ASP A 1 1.61 -36.07 -9.10
CA ASP A 1 1.97 -34.89 -9.92
C ASP A 1 0.74 -34.02 -10.08
N THR A 2 0.52 -33.16 -9.08
CA THR A 2 -0.61 -32.22 -9.12
C THR A 2 -0.09 -30.94 -9.77
N ILE A 3 -0.37 -30.79 -11.06
CA ILE A 3 -0.23 -29.51 -11.76
C ILE A 3 -1.32 -28.61 -11.17
N PHE A 4 -0.97 -27.83 -10.14
CA PHE A 4 -1.77 -26.66 -9.82
C PHE A 4 -1.57 -25.68 -10.98
N ALA A 5 -2.57 -25.59 -11.85
CA ALA A 5 -2.71 -24.44 -12.72
C ALA A 5 -2.54 -23.21 -11.81
N GLN A 6 -1.57 -22.36 -12.13
CA GLN A 6 -1.30 -21.13 -11.44
C GLN A 6 -2.55 -20.26 -11.61
N SER A 7 -3.50 -20.38 -10.66
CA SER A 7 -4.68 -19.53 -10.63
C SER A 7 -4.19 -18.11 -10.44
N ASP A 8 -4.66 -17.19 -11.26
CA ASP A 8 -4.33 -15.77 -11.22
C ASP A 8 -4.43 -15.23 -9.79
N THR A 9 -3.30 -15.14 -9.09
CA THR A 9 -3.25 -14.63 -7.73
C THR A 9 -3.61 -13.15 -7.77
N VAL A 10 -4.81 -12.81 -7.33
CA VAL A 10 -5.26 -11.43 -7.24
C VAL A 10 -4.82 -10.87 -5.89
N ILE A 11 -4.09 -9.77 -5.93
CA ILE A 11 -3.70 -8.99 -4.78
C ILE A 11 -4.27 -7.58 -4.94
N VAL A 12 -4.80 -7.02 -3.87
CA VAL A 12 -5.36 -5.66 -3.87
C VAL A 12 -4.54 -4.76 -2.96
N VAL A 13 -4.36 -3.51 -3.39
CA VAL A 13 -3.73 -2.44 -2.59
C VAL A 13 -4.64 -1.22 -2.58
N PHE A 14 -4.94 -0.69 -1.40
CA PHE A 14 -5.73 0.54 -1.22
C PHE A 14 -5.41 1.17 0.14
N GLY A 15 -5.93 2.38 0.41
CA GLY A 15 -5.72 3.02 1.72
C GLY A 15 -6.53 4.29 1.92
N ASP A 16 -6.29 4.98 3.05
CA ASP A 16 -7.03 6.18 3.46
C ASP A 16 -8.55 5.95 3.54
N THR A 17 -8.95 4.89 4.26
CA THR A 17 -10.36 4.51 4.44
C THR A 17 -11.09 5.33 5.49
N ARG A 18 -10.34 6.07 6.29
CA ARG A 18 -10.88 6.97 7.33
C ARG A 18 -11.91 7.97 6.78
N SER A 19 -12.75 8.50 7.61
CA SER A 19 -13.66 9.66 7.42
C SER A 19 -14.98 9.40 6.71
N ASN A 20 -15.10 8.47 5.75
CA ASN A 20 -16.36 8.21 5.03
C ASN A 20 -16.71 6.72 5.01
N PRO A 21 -17.40 6.22 6.05
CA PRO A 21 -17.73 4.80 6.16
C PRO A 21 -18.61 4.27 5.01
N THR A 22 -19.44 5.11 4.38
CA THR A 22 -20.26 4.70 3.24
C THR A 22 -19.40 4.41 2.01
N VAL A 23 -18.46 5.29 1.71
CA VAL A 23 -17.52 5.07 0.61
C VAL A 23 -16.59 3.89 0.91
N HIS A 24 -16.04 3.83 2.12
CA HIS A 24 -15.20 2.72 2.55
C HIS A 24 -15.91 1.36 2.34
N LYS A 25 -17.14 1.23 2.81
CA LYS A 25 -17.96 0.03 2.59
C LYS A 25 -18.19 -0.27 1.11
N THR A 26 -18.39 0.77 0.28
CA THR A 26 -18.53 0.59 -1.17
C THR A 26 -17.24 0.04 -1.78
N VAL A 27 -16.08 0.59 -1.43
CA VAL A 27 -14.76 0.13 -1.92
C VAL A 27 -14.53 -1.33 -1.52
N VAL A 28 -14.76 -1.69 -0.24
CA VAL A 28 -14.64 -3.07 0.25
C VAL A 28 -15.52 -4.03 -0.53
N ASN A 29 -16.80 -3.68 -0.74
CA ASN A 29 -17.72 -4.52 -1.52
C ASN A 29 -17.24 -4.72 -2.96
N LYS A 30 -16.64 -3.70 -3.59
CA LYS A 30 -16.09 -3.82 -4.94
C LYS A 30 -14.80 -4.66 -4.97
N ILE A 31 -13.91 -4.52 -4.00
CA ILE A 31 -12.72 -5.37 -3.82
C ILE A 31 -13.13 -6.84 -3.76
N MET A 32 -14.14 -7.18 -2.98
CA MET A 32 -14.57 -8.57 -2.79
C MET A 32 -15.10 -9.25 -4.05
N LEU A 33 -15.51 -8.50 -5.08
CA LEU A 33 -15.88 -9.07 -6.38
C LEU A 33 -14.69 -9.75 -7.09
N TYR A 34 -13.47 -9.32 -6.78
CA TYR A 34 -12.23 -9.87 -7.33
C TYR A 34 -11.67 -11.05 -6.54
N LYS A 35 -12.26 -11.41 -5.38
CA LYS A 35 -11.85 -12.52 -4.50
C LYS A 35 -10.34 -12.52 -4.23
N PRO A 36 -9.76 -11.41 -3.71
CA PRO A 36 -8.33 -11.30 -3.53
C PRO A 36 -7.81 -12.33 -2.51
N LEU A 37 -6.64 -12.91 -2.79
CA LEU A 37 -5.92 -13.75 -1.82
C LEU A 37 -5.40 -12.92 -0.65
N ALA A 38 -4.91 -11.71 -0.96
CA ALA A 38 -4.40 -10.77 0.02
C ALA A 38 -4.78 -9.32 -0.33
N VAL A 39 -4.92 -8.51 0.70
CA VAL A 39 -5.21 -7.09 0.61
C VAL A 39 -4.17 -6.34 1.43
N PHE A 40 -3.49 -5.37 0.82
CA PHE A 40 -2.57 -4.46 1.50
C PHE A 40 -3.25 -3.11 1.71
N HIS A 41 -3.19 -2.62 2.94
CA HIS A 41 -3.73 -1.31 3.28
C HIS A 41 -2.59 -0.32 3.54
N THR A 42 -2.53 0.75 2.77
CA THR A 42 -1.42 1.73 2.78
C THR A 42 -1.51 2.77 3.91
N GLY A 43 -2.22 2.45 5.01
CA GLY A 43 -2.33 3.30 6.21
C GLY A 43 -3.53 4.23 6.22
N ASP A 44 -3.71 4.94 7.33
CA ASP A 44 -4.90 5.76 7.62
C ASP A 44 -6.20 4.94 7.54
N LEU A 45 -6.19 3.79 8.26
CA LEU A 45 -7.33 2.88 8.38
C LEU A 45 -8.48 3.54 9.11
N VAL A 46 -8.16 4.28 10.19
CA VAL A 46 -9.11 4.94 11.08
C VAL A 46 -8.78 6.42 11.24
N PHE A 47 -9.77 7.23 11.57
CA PHE A 47 -9.55 8.67 11.81
C PHE A 47 -8.72 8.95 13.07
N ASN A 48 -8.81 8.10 14.08
CA ASN A 48 -8.05 8.23 15.32
C ASN A 48 -7.73 6.85 15.91
N GLY A 49 -6.48 6.44 15.79
CA GLY A 49 -5.99 5.13 16.24
C GLY A 49 -6.07 4.88 17.74
N SER A 50 -6.28 5.92 18.57
CA SER A 50 -6.48 5.76 20.01
C SER A 50 -7.94 5.45 20.40
N LYS A 51 -8.90 5.58 19.47
CA LYS A 51 -10.32 5.40 19.74
C LYS A 51 -10.77 3.98 19.38
N LYS A 52 -11.13 3.19 20.39
CA LYS A 52 -11.65 1.83 20.19
C LYS A 52 -12.87 1.79 19.26
N SER A 53 -13.77 2.77 19.36
CA SER A 53 -14.95 2.84 18.50
C SER A 53 -14.62 3.02 17.01
N ALA A 54 -13.52 3.71 16.69
CA ALA A 54 -13.07 3.84 15.31
C ALA A 54 -12.59 2.49 14.74
N TRP A 55 -11.89 1.71 15.55
CA TRP A 55 -11.45 0.36 15.16
C TRP A 55 -12.63 -0.62 15.01
N LEU A 56 -13.60 -0.60 15.91
CA LEU A 56 -14.80 -1.43 15.79
C LEU A 56 -15.57 -1.14 14.49
N ASN A 57 -15.71 0.13 14.12
CA ASN A 57 -16.34 0.52 12.86
C ASN A 57 -15.51 0.07 11.64
N PHE A 58 -14.18 0.20 11.71
CA PHE A 58 -13.29 -0.30 10.67
C PHE A 58 -13.42 -1.81 10.50
N GLU A 59 -13.33 -2.56 11.58
CA GLU A 59 -13.44 -4.03 11.58
C GLU A 59 -14.80 -4.51 11.05
N GLU A 60 -15.90 -3.81 11.38
CA GLU A 60 -17.22 -4.12 10.85
C GLU A 60 -17.27 -3.95 9.32
N ILE A 61 -16.71 -2.86 8.79
CA ILE A 61 -16.68 -2.59 7.35
C ILE A 61 -15.73 -3.58 6.64
N GLU A 62 -14.56 -3.84 7.21
CA GLU A 62 -13.53 -4.74 6.66
C GLU A 62 -13.84 -6.23 6.89
N ALA A 63 -14.87 -6.58 7.62
CA ALA A 63 -15.21 -7.97 7.93
C ALA A 63 -15.24 -8.90 6.70
N PRO A 64 -15.74 -8.50 5.51
CA PRO A 64 -15.69 -9.34 4.32
C PRO A 64 -14.25 -9.67 3.89
N ILE A 65 -13.33 -8.69 3.95
CA ILE A 65 -11.91 -8.89 3.63
C ILE A 65 -11.25 -9.76 4.70
N ILE A 66 -11.39 -9.40 5.97
CA ILE A 66 -10.78 -10.13 7.11
C ILE A 66 -11.19 -11.60 7.11
N LYS A 67 -12.43 -11.91 6.73
CA LYS A 67 -12.95 -13.28 6.70
C LYS A 67 -12.46 -14.11 5.52
N ASN A 68 -12.23 -13.50 4.36
CA ASN A 68 -12.02 -14.23 3.10
C ASN A 68 -10.62 -13.99 2.49
N SER A 69 -9.84 -13.06 3.01
CA SER A 69 -8.52 -12.66 2.52
C SER A 69 -7.56 -12.40 3.68
N ARG A 70 -6.27 -12.33 3.40
CA ARG A 70 -5.28 -11.84 4.38
C ARG A 70 -5.17 -10.34 4.25
N LEU A 71 -5.42 -9.59 5.33
CA LEU A 71 -5.23 -8.14 5.40
C LEU A 71 -3.86 -7.81 6.00
N TYR A 72 -3.07 -7.01 5.29
CA TYR A 72 -1.73 -6.56 5.68
C TYR A 72 -1.67 -5.02 5.70
N PRO A 73 -1.88 -4.37 6.83
CA PRO A 73 -1.85 -2.92 6.91
C PRO A 73 -0.44 -2.37 7.20
N CYS A 74 -0.13 -1.18 6.69
CA CYS A 74 0.92 -0.34 7.26
C CYS A 74 0.34 0.77 8.15
N TYR A 75 1.18 1.39 8.98
CA TYR A 75 0.78 2.56 9.78
C TYR A 75 0.64 3.81 8.93
N GLY A 76 -0.46 4.54 9.12
CA GLY A 76 -0.63 5.93 8.72
C GLY A 76 -0.43 6.89 9.88
N ASN A 77 -0.48 8.20 9.61
CA ASN A 77 -0.33 9.21 10.67
C ASN A 77 -1.53 9.28 11.62
N HIS A 78 -2.67 8.72 11.25
CA HIS A 78 -3.86 8.65 12.10
C HIS A 78 -3.82 7.49 13.10
N GLU A 79 -3.07 6.43 12.82
CA GLU A 79 -2.86 5.32 13.75
C GLU A 79 -1.80 5.61 14.80
N LEU A 80 -0.73 6.36 14.47
CA LEU A 80 0.36 6.76 15.36
C LEU A 80 0.86 5.61 16.26
N HIS A 81 1.19 4.45 15.66
CA HIS A 81 1.61 3.23 16.35
C HIS A 81 0.59 2.73 17.40
N SER A 82 -0.68 2.79 17.06
CA SER A 82 -1.76 2.28 17.90
C SER A 82 -1.50 0.84 18.32
N LYS A 83 -1.52 0.57 19.62
CA LYS A 83 -1.42 -0.79 20.17
C LYS A 83 -2.61 -1.68 19.76
N ILE A 84 -3.73 -1.06 19.38
CA ILE A 84 -4.91 -1.79 18.88
C ILE A 84 -4.55 -2.45 17.57
N MET A 85 -3.99 -1.72 16.60
CA MET A 85 -3.62 -2.26 15.31
C MET A 85 -2.62 -3.44 15.44
N SER A 86 -1.53 -3.28 16.19
CA SER A 86 -0.53 -4.35 16.33
C SER A 86 -1.05 -5.60 17.02
N ARG A 87 -2.03 -5.44 17.95
CA ARG A 87 -2.67 -6.56 18.65
C ARG A 87 -3.64 -7.31 17.74
N ASP A 88 -4.51 -6.57 17.02
CA ASP A 88 -5.69 -7.15 16.38
C ASP A 88 -5.37 -7.75 15.01
N PHE A 89 -4.30 -7.28 14.35
CA PHE A 89 -3.88 -7.83 13.05
C PHE A 89 -2.76 -8.88 13.11
N ALA A 90 -2.23 -9.20 14.31
CA ALA A 90 -1.16 -10.20 14.50
C ALA A 90 -0.02 -10.04 13.48
N LEU A 91 0.48 -8.81 13.33
CA LEU A 91 1.47 -8.46 12.31
C LEU A 91 2.82 -9.16 12.55
N PRO A 92 3.51 -9.60 11.50
CA PRO A 92 4.83 -10.21 11.61
C PRO A 92 5.89 -9.27 12.20
N ASN A 93 7.07 -9.83 12.51
CA ASN A 93 8.22 -9.12 13.05
C ASN A 93 7.88 -8.30 14.31
N ASN A 94 8.15 -7.01 14.30
CA ASN A 94 7.88 -6.11 15.45
C ASN A 94 6.51 -5.43 15.39
N GLY A 95 5.66 -5.81 14.41
CA GLY A 95 4.33 -5.24 14.21
C GLY A 95 4.30 -3.83 13.62
N LYS A 96 5.46 -3.27 13.25
CA LYS A 96 5.58 -1.93 12.64
C LYS A 96 6.06 -1.99 11.19
N TRP A 97 7.18 -2.67 10.98
CA TRP A 97 7.68 -3.00 9.63
C TRP A 97 7.91 -4.50 9.55
N TYR A 98 7.58 -5.06 8.41
CA TYR A 98 7.61 -6.50 8.19
C TYR A 98 7.59 -6.82 6.70
N SER A 99 7.84 -8.06 6.34
CA SER A 99 7.68 -8.55 4.97
C SER A 99 6.82 -9.81 4.91
N VAL A 100 6.21 -10.02 3.76
CA VAL A 100 5.44 -11.23 3.46
C VAL A 100 5.65 -11.65 2.02
N ASP A 101 5.73 -12.96 1.81
CA ASP A 101 5.81 -13.58 0.52
C ASP A 101 4.45 -14.14 0.10
N ILE A 102 4.01 -13.81 -1.11
CA ILE A 102 2.77 -14.34 -1.67
C ILE A 102 3.05 -14.77 -3.12
N GLY A 103 3.17 -16.07 -3.34
CA GLY A 103 3.61 -16.58 -4.64
C GLY A 103 4.99 -16.04 -5.02
N ASN A 104 5.08 -15.42 -6.19
CA ASN A 104 6.30 -14.76 -6.68
C ASN A 104 6.40 -13.26 -6.32
N TYR A 105 5.58 -12.78 -5.40
CA TYR A 105 5.69 -11.43 -4.84
C TYR A 105 6.38 -11.45 -3.49
N HIS A 106 7.24 -10.46 -3.26
CA HIS A 106 7.84 -10.14 -1.97
C HIS A 106 7.43 -8.72 -1.58
N PHE A 107 6.58 -8.59 -0.58
CA PHE A 107 6.09 -7.31 -0.07
C PHE A 107 6.86 -6.93 1.18
N VAL A 108 7.42 -5.72 1.17
CA VAL A 108 8.08 -5.10 2.31
C VAL A 108 7.22 -3.94 2.80
N ILE A 109 6.72 -4.05 4.01
CA ILE A 109 5.90 -3.03 4.66
C ILE A 109 6.82 -2.13 5.49
N VAL A 110 6.82 -0.83 5.19
CA VAL A 110 7.70 0.18 5.79
C VAL A 110 6.89 1.12 6.67
N ASP A 111 7.37 1.34 7.89
CA ASP A 111 6.80 2.32 8.81
C ASP A 111 7.47 3.69 8.64
N ASN A 112 6.78 4.62 8.01
CA ASN A 112 7.28 5.98 7.79
C ASN A 112 7.39 6.84 9.07
N PHE A 113 6.85 6.36 10.19
CA PHE A 113 6.82 7.08 11.48
C PHE A 113 7.85 6.57 12.47
N SER A 114 8.53 5.48 12.15
CA SER A 114 9.78 5.05 12.78
C SER A 114 10.99 5.62 12.03
N ASP A 115 12.18 5.55 12.62
CA ASP A 115 13.38 6.02 11.92
C ASP A 115 13.75 5.09 10.77
N TYR A 116 13.92 5.68 9.59
CA TYR A 116 14.34 5.03 8.35
C TYR A 116 15.60 5.68 7.74
N ALA A 117 16.32 6.49 8.52
CA ALA A 117 17.60 7.06 8.08
C ALA A 117 18.61 5.94 7.83
N LYS A 118 19.54 6.19 6.91
CA LYS A 118 20.63 5.24 6.64
C LYS A 118 21.35 4.87 7.94
N GLY A 119 21.41 3.56 8.24
CA GLY A 119 22.00 3.02 9.46
C GLY A 119 21.02 2.85 10.63
N SER A 120 19.77 3.30 10.54
CA SER A 120 18.74 2.98 11.53
C SER A 120 18.38 1.48 11.52
N GLU A 121 17.75 1.00 12.57
CA GLU A 121 17.32 -0.40 12.70
C GLU A 121 16.41 -0.81 11.53
N GLN A 122 15.39 0.00 11.21
CA GLN A 122 14.48 -0.28 10.11
C GLN A 122 15.21 -0.26 8.76
N TYR A 123 16.11 0.71 8.53
CA TYR A 123 16.90 0.77 7.29
C TYR A 123 17.73 -0.50 7.09
N GLN A 124 18.47 -0.93 8.12
CA GLN A 124 19.29 -2.14 8.06
C GLN A 124 18.43 -3.40 7.85
N TRP A 125 17.27 -3.43 8.48
CA TRP A 125 16.32 -4.52 8.29
C TRP A 125 15.81 -4.58 6.85
N ILE A 126 15.36 -3.44 6.27
CA ILE A 126 14.92 -3.37 4.85
C ILE A 126 16.04 -3.81 3.92
N GLU A 127 17.27 -3.33 4.15
CA GLU A 127 18.43 -3.69 3.31
C GLU A 127 18.70 -5.19 3.36
N ASN A 128 18.68 -5.78 4.54
CA ASN A 128 18.89 -7.21 4.72
C ASN A 128 17.76 -8.05 4.12
N ASP A 129 16.51 -7.65 4.31
CA ASP A 129 15.33 -8.33 3.79
C ASP A 129 15.31 -8.35 2.26
N LEU A 130 15.51 -7.20 1.62
CA LEU A 130 15.60 -7.09 0.16
C LEU A 130 16.81 -7.84 -0.42
N ASN A 131 17.94 -7.87 0.31
CA ASN A 131 19.14 -8.61 -0.10
C ASN A 131 18.93 -10.13 -0.11
N ASN A 132 18.14 -10.62 0.83
CA ASN A 132 17.84 -12.06 0.95
C ASN A 132 16.62 -12.50 0.11
N CYS A 133 15.88 -11.56 -0.48
CA CYS A 133 14.76 -11.87 -1.34
C CYS A 133 15.24 -12.61 -2.60
N PRO A 134 14.66 -13.78 -2.93
CA PRO A 134 14.97 -14.52 -4.15
C PRO A 134 14.92 -13.64 -5.40
N PRO A 135 15.83 -13.82 -6.37
CA PRO A 135 15.97 -12.93 -7.52
C PRO A 135 14.78 -12.97 -8.49
N ASP A 136 14.03 -14.05 -8.49
CA ASP A 136 12.85 -14.29 -9.33
C ASP A 136 11.57 -13.68 -8.78
N LYS A 137 11.60 -13.15 -7.55
CA LYS A 137 10.44 -12.47 -6.97
C LYS A 137 10.34 -11.00 -7.37
N PHE A 138 9.12 -10.55 -7.61
CA PHE A 138 8.80 -9.14 -7.74
C PHE A 138 8.83 -8.47 -6.35
N ARG A 139 9.67 -7.46 -6.18
CA ARG A 139 9.82 -6.71 -4.93
C ARG A 139 8.88 -5.52 -4.91
N MET A 140 8.04 -5.47 -3.89
CA MET A 140 7.01 -4.46 -3.69
C MET A 140 7.22 -3.78 -2.34
N ILE A 141 7.07 -2.48 -2.31
CA ILE A 141 7.09 -1.70 -1.06
C ILE A 141 5.70 -1.18 -0.77
N ILE A 142 5.25 -1.34 0.48
CA ILE A 142 4.01 -0.74 0.99
C ILE A 142 4.40 0.24 2.09
N MET A 143 3.96 1.48 1.98
CA MET A 143 4.17 2.50 3.00
C MET A 143 3.07 3.55 2.93
N HIS A 144 2.99 4.46 3.91
CA HIS A 144 1.94 5.47 3.92
C HIS A 144 2.35 6.75 3.19
N LEU A 145 3.52 7.33 3.53
CA LEU A 145 3.94 8.61 2.95
C LEU A 145 4.52 8.42 1.54
N PRO A 146 4.06 9.20 0.55
CA PRO A 146 4.51 9.04 -0.83
C PRO A 146 5.95 9.56 -1.03
N VAL A 147 6.72 8.88 -1.86
CA VAL A 147 8.08 9.28 -2.27
C VAL A 147 8.03 10.41 -3.29
N TYR A 148 7.13 10.29 -4.26
CA TYR A 148 6.83 11.29 -5.29
C TYR A 148 5.35 11.59 -5.23
N SER A 149 4.98 12.86 -5.17
CA SER A 149 3.57 13.25 -5.19
C SER A 149 3.37 14.70 -5.63
N SER A 150 2.38 14.89 -6.47
CA SER A 150 1.84 16.19 -6.89
C SER A 150 0.85 16.79 -5.86
N GLY A 151 0.49 16.01 -4.83
CA GLY A 151 -0.44 16.44 -3.77
C GLY A 151 0.15 17.48 -2.81
N PRO A 152 -0.68 18.01 -1.89
CA PRO A 152 -0.27 19.08 -0.97
C PRO A 152 0.72 18.61 0.11
N HIS A 153 0.62 17.36 0.56
CA HIS A 153 1.44 16.80 1.65
C HIS A 153 2.74 16.21 1.09
N ASN A 154 3.83 16.97 1.16
CA ASN A 154 5.11 16.57 0.55
C ASN A 154 6.35 16.86 1.43
N THR A 155 6.16 17.24 2.67
CA THR A 155 7.26 17.64 3.56
C THR A 155 8.30 16.54 3.77
N GLN A 156 7.89 15.28 3.76
CA GLN A 156 8.75 14.11 3.95
C GLN A 156 9.34 13.55 2.65
N ASN A 157 8.84 13.93 1.47
CA ASN A 157 9.24 13.32 0.21
C ASN A 157 10.76 13.41 -0.04
N LYS A 158 11.38 14.56 0.26
CA LYS A 158 12.83 14.74 0.10
C LYS A 158 13.64 13.80 1.01
N LYS A 159 13.19 13.60 2.27
CA LYS A 159 13.83 12.69 3.21
C LYS A 159 13.68 11.24 2.77
N LEU A 160 12.49 10.84 2.30
CA LEU A 160 12.21 9.51 1.76
C LEU A 160 13.10 9.20 0.54
N ARG A 161 13.16 10.12 -0.43
CA ARG A 161 14.04 9.96 -1.59
C ARG A 161 15.50 9.78 -1.21
N LYS A 162 16.01 10.62 -0.31
CA LYS A 162 17.41 10.55 0.13
C LYS A 162 17.77 9.21 0.78
N ASN A 163 16.89 8.67 1.60
CA ASN A 163 17.22 7.50 2.43
C ASN A 163 16.79 6.17 1.79
N LEU A 164 15.58 6.09 1.22
CA LEU A 164 15.01 4.81 0.80
C LEU A 164 15.15 4.52 -0.70
N VAL A 165 15.05 5.55 -1.56
CA VAL A 165 15.14 5.32 -3.02
C VAL A 165 16.43 4.62 -3.44
N PRO A 166 17.62 4.96 -2.91
CA PRO A 166 18.84 4.22 -3.25
C PRO A 166 18.79 2.72 -2.94
N LEU A 167 18.07 2.31 -1.86
CA LEU A 167 17.84 0.90 -1.58
C LEU A 167 16.90 0.28 -2.61
N PHE A 168 15.80 0.96 -2.91
CA PHE A 168 14.80 0.46 -3.86
C PHE A 168 15.40 0.25 -5.25
N GLU A 169 16.24 1.17 -5.71
CA GLU A 169 16.99 1.07 -6.98
C GLU A 169 18.01 -0.08 -6.94
N LYS A 170 18.83 -0.15 -5.87
CA LYS A 170 19.84 -1.22 -5.68
C LYS A 170 19.23 -2.61 -5.79
N TYR A 171 18.08 -2.80 -5.18
CA TYR A 171 17.41 -4.11 -5.11
C TYR A 171 16.30 -4.29 -6.16
N LYS A 172 16.21 -3.39 -7.15
CA LYS A 172 15.27 -3.48 -8.29
C LYS A 172 13.82 -3.66 -7.84
N VAL A 173 13.37 -2.83 -6.91
CA VAL A 173 11.96 -2.75 -6.52
C VAL A 173 11.12 -2.42 -7.75
N SER A 174 10.01 -3.13 -7.95
CA SER A 174 9.12 -2.92 -9.09
C SER A 174 8.10 -1.81 -8.83
N PHE A 175 7.45 -1.86 -7.67
CA PHE A 175 6.43 -0.89 -7.27
C PHE A 175 6.63 -0.44 -5.83
N VAL A 176 6.37 0.85 -5.60
CA VAL A 176 6.23 1.46 -4.27
C VAL A 176 4.82 1.99 -4.15
N PHE A 177 3.99 1.36 -3.33
CA PHE A 177 2.64 1.80 -3.03
C PHE A 177 2.64 2.71 -1.81
N SER A 178 1.92 3.80 -1.91
CA SER A 178 1.77 4.79 -0.86
C SER A 178 0.35 5.39 -0.85
N ALA A 179 0.10 6.29 0.10
CA ALA A 179 -1.19 6.91 0.33
C ALA A 179 -1.04 8.38 0.78
N HIS A 180 -1.73 8.81 1.84
CA HIS A 180 -1.59 10.13 2.50
C HIS A 180 -2.06 11.32 1.65
N ASN A 181 -1.69 11.41 0.38
CA ASN A 181 -2.29 12.35 -0.55
C ASN A 181 -3.50 11.69 -1.22
N HIS A 182 -4.70 12.07 -0.79
CA HIS A 182 -5.95 11.40 -1.15
C HIS A 182 -6.28 11.58 -2.64
N CYS A 183 -5.66 10.76 -3.46
CA CYS A 183 -5.82 10.70 -4.92
C CYS A 183 -5.32 9.34 -5.43
N TYR A 184 -5.48 9.10 -6.70
CA TYR A 184 -4.65 8.16 -7.43
C TYR A 184 -3.57 8.95 -8.18
N GLU A 185 -2.31 8.57 -8.02
CA GLU A 185 -1.21 9.13 -8.80
C GLU A 185 -0.23 8.03 -9.18
N LYS A 186 0.12 7.95 -10.48
CA LYS A 186 1.20 7.11 -10.98
C LYS A 186 2.40 8.00 -11.32
N ALA A 187 3.51 7.75 -10.66
CA ALA A 187 4.81 8.36 -10.96
C ALA A 187 5.81 7.28 -11.34
N TYR A 188 6.81 7.65 -12.13
CA TYR A 188 7.87 6.74 -12.57
C TYR A 188 9.24 7.42 -12.44
N SER A 189 10.19 6.71 -11.86
CA SER A 189 11.57 7.17 -11.73
C SER A 189 12.53 5.98 -11.67
N ASN A 190 13.57 6.01 -12.48
CA ASN A 190 14.69 5.05 -12.46
C ASN A 190 14.27 3.55 -12.46
N GLY A 191 13.26 3.18 -13.26
CA GLY A 191 12.80 1.80 -13.39
C GLY A 191 11.76 1.38 -12.35
N ILE A 192 11.34 2.27 -11.43
CA ILE A 192 10.40 2.00 -10.35
C ILE A 192 9.12 2.79 -10.57
N TYR A 193 7.97 2.14 -10.43
CA TYR A 193 6.67 2.80 -10.36
C TYR A 193 6.34 3.16 -8.90
N TYR A 194 5.93 4.40 -8.70
CA TYR A 194 5.47 4.93 -7.42
C TYR A 194 3.98 5.22 -7.54
N ILE A 195 3.17 4.46 -6.82
CA ILE A 195 1.71 4.52 -6.90
C ILE A 195 1.18 5.10 -5.59
N THR A 196 0.56 6.27 -5.66
CA THR A 196 -0.28 6.76 -4.57
C THR A 196 -1.69 6.22 -4.77
N THR A 197 -2.15 5.38 -3.84
CA THR A 197 -3.47 4.73 -3.87
C THR A 197 -4.22 5.02 -2.57
N ALA A 198 -4.81 6.20 -2.50
CA ALA A 198 -5.43 6.80 -1.32
C ALA A 198 -6.92 7.11 -1.53
N GLY A 199 -7.61 6.21 -2.25
CA GLY A 199 -9.01 6.37 -2.65
C GLY A 199 -10.01 5.58 -1.80
N GLY A 200 -9.64 5.11 -0.59
CA GLY A 200 -10.45 4.22 0.23
C GLY A 200 -11.67 4.85 0.91
N GLY A 201 -11.71 6.19 1.04
CA GLY A 201 -12.83 6.88 1.70
C GLY A 201 -12.56 8.29 2.20
N ALA A 202 -11.30 8.67 2.36
CA ALA A 202 -10.94 10.02 2.80
C ALA A 202 -11.27 11.09 1.72
N PRO A 203 -11.54 12.34 2.11
CA PRO A 203 -11.81 13.43 1.17
C PRO A 203 -10.62 13.71 0.27
N PHE A 204 -10.85 13.96 -1.02
CA PHE A 204 -9.78 14.21 -1.98
C PHE A 204 -9.01 15.50 -1.74
N TYR A 205 -7.73 15.48 -2.09
CA TYR A 205 -6.91 16.68 -2.19
C TYR A 205 -6.74 17.12 -3.64
N LYS A 206 -6.69 18.44 -3.83
CA LYS A 206 -6.37 19.00 -5.15
C LYS A 206 -4.90 18.76 -5.46
N LYS A 207 -4.59 18.58 -6.75
CA LYS A 207 -3.22 18.62 -7.24
C LYS A 207 -2.60 19.98 -6.89
N ALA A 208 -1.51 19.98 -6.13
CA ALA A 208 -0.87 21.20 -5.61
C ALA A 208 0.29 21.67 -6.48
N ARG A 209 0.88 20.77 -7.28
CA ARG A 209 2.04 21.05 -8.13
C ARG A 209 2.17 20.05 -9.27
N ASN A 210 3.03 20.37 -10.24
CA ASN A 210 3.51 19.41 -11.20
C ASN A 210 4.89 18.92 -10.79
N ILE A 211 5.12 17.62 -10.88
CA ILE A 211 6.43 17.00 -10.72
C ILE A 211 6.75 16.21 -12.00
N PRO A 212 8.00 16.18 -12.45
CA PRO A 212 8.36 15.55 -13.73
C PRO A 212 8.13 14.04 -13.72
N GLU A 213 8.19 13.39 -12.56
CA GLU A 213 7.97 11.96 -12.41
C GLU A 213 6.49 11.55 -12.55
N SER A 214 5.54 12.47 -12.32
CA SER A 214 4.10 12.18 -12.34
C SER A 214 3.60 11.97 -13.77
N GLN A 215 3.14 10.77 -14.07
CA GLN A 215 2.60 10.38 -15.37
C GLN A 215 1.09 10.50 -15.45
N PHE A 216 0.39 10.24 -14.33
CA PHE A 216 -1.06 10.28 -14.27
C PHE A 216 -1.53 10.71 -12.87
N PHE A 217 -2.59 11.51 -12.78
CA PHE A 217 -3.18 11.99 -11.54
C PHE A 217 -4.70 12.14 -11.70
N ILE A 218 -5.46 11.52 -10.78
CA ILE A 218 -6.93 11.65 -10.75
C ILE A 218 -7.45 11.57 -9.31
N ASN A 219 -8.50 12.29 -9.01
CA ASN A 219 -9.29 12.14 -7.79
C ASN A 219 -10.42 11.15 -8.04
N ALA A 220 -10.28 9.94 -7.53
CA ALA A 220 -11.28 8.88 -7.62
C ALA A 220 -11.26 8.02 -6.37
N TYR A 221 -12.40 7.53 -5.93
CA TYR A 221 -12.47 6.43 -4.98
C TYR A 221 -12.15 5.14 -5.74
N HIS A 222 -11.09 4.46 -5.30
CA HIS A 222 -10.49 3.38 -6.08
C HIS A 222 -9.70 2.40 -5.20
N PHE A 223 -9.30 1.31 -5.82
CA PHE A 223 -8.30 0.38 -5.33
C PHE A 223 -7.43 -0.10 -6.50
N CYS A 224 -6.24 -0.59 -6.20
CA CYS A 224 -5.32 -1.15 -7.18
C CYS A 224 -5.38 -2.68 -7.14
N ILE A 225 -5.34 -3.32 -8.30
CA ILE A 225 -5.29 -4.77 -8.47
C ILE A 225 -3.93 -5.12 -9.07
N LEU A 226 -3.23 -6.02 -8.41
CA LEU A 226 -2.02 -6.65 -8.93
C LEU A 226 -2.34 -8.07 -9.39
N LYS A 227 -1.92 -8.39 -10.59
CA LYS A 227 -1.94 -9.73 -11.17
C LYS A 227 -0.62 -10.00 -11.85
N ASN A 228 -0.22 -11.24 -11.92
CA ASN A 228 0.91 -11.64 -12.76
C ASN A 228 0.49 -12.74 -13.72
N THR A 229 0.95 -12.63 -14.93
CA THR A 229 0.86 -13.68 -15.95
C THR A 229 2.28 -14.05 -16.35
N ALA A 230 2.69 -15.30 -16.08
CA ALA A 230 4.07 -15.76 -16.28
C ALA A 230 5.08 -14.81 -15.59
N ASN A 231 5.84 -14.03 -16.37
CA ASN A 231 6.86 -13.10 -15.85
C ASN A 231 6.46 -11.64 -16.00
N THR A 232 5.19 -11.35 -16.28
CA THR A 232 4.70 -9.98 -16.45
C THR A 232 3.80 -9.60 -15.30
N LEU A 233 4.10 -8.45 -14.71
CA LEU A 233 3.33 -7.86 -13.64
C LEU A 233 2.36 -6.84 -14.21
N HIS A 234 1.08 -6.98 -13.88
CA HIS A 234 0.01 -6.08 -14.29
C HIS A 234 -0.56 -5.36 -13.08
N LEU A 235 -0.68 -4.04 -13.20
CA LEU A 235 -1.39 -3.18 -12.26
C LEU A 235 -2.62 -2.61 -12.95
N GLU A 236 -3.77 -2.67 -12.29
CA GLU A 236 -4.97 -1.96 -12.69
C GLU A 236 -5.48 -1.13 -11.52
N ALA A 237 -5.69 0.17 -11.71
CA ALA A 237 -6.43 1.00 -10.77
C ALA A 237 -7.91 1.01 -11.19
N VAL A 238 -8.81 0.65 -10.28
CA VAL A 238 -10.25 0.46 -10.55
C VAL A 238 -11.08 1.32 -9.62
N ASP A 239 -12.01 2.10 -10.17
CA ASP A 239 -12.90 2.94 -9.40
C ASP A 239 -14.10 2.19 -8.80
N THR A 240 -14.92 2.87 -8.01
CA THR A 240 -16.13 2.30 -7.40
C THR A 240 -17.23 1.94 -8.40
N ASN A 241 -17.14 2.36 -9.65
CA ASN A 241 -18.02 1.95 -10.77
C ASN A 241 -17.45 0.76 -11.55
N LEU A 242 -16.33 0.19 -11.09
CA LEU A 242 -15.58 -0.89 -11.76
C LEU A 242 -14.97 -0.47 -13.12
N GLN A 243 -14.75 0.84 -13.30
CA GLN A 243 -14.02 1.34 -14.47
C GLN A 243 -12.51 1.30 -14.18
N VAL A 244 -11.74 0.77 -15.11
CA VAL A 244 -10.28 0.86 -15.05
C VAL A 244 -9.88 2.29 -15.38
N ILE A 245 -9.30 2.99 -14.40
CA ILE A 245 -8.87 4.38 -14.51
C ILE A 245 -7.41 4.53 -14.94
N ASP A 246 -6.61 3.50 -14.73
CA ASP A 246 -5.20 3.41 -15.19
C ASP A 246 -4.71 1.95 -15.23
N LYS A 247 -3.62 1.72 -16.03
CA LYS A 247 -2.95 0.41 -16.18
C LYS A 247 -1.44 0.56 -16.16
#